data_d2d8aed28fa22f154797014981f17fe3
#
_entry.id   d2d8aed28fa22f154797014981f17fe3
#
_cell.length_a   1.000
_cell.length_b   1.000
_cell.length_c   1.000
_cell.angle_alpha   90.00
_cell.angle_beta   90.00
_cell.angle_gamma   90.00
#
_symmetry.space_group_name_H-M   'P 1'
#
loop_
_entity.id
_entity.type
_entity.pdbx_description
1 polymer ?
#
loop_
_entity_poly.entity_id
_entity_poly.type
_entity_poly.pdbx_seq_one_letter_code
_entity_poly.pdbx_strand_id
1 'polypeptide(L)'
;REVNRVEFELERRREEHDTVVADLDSLEAELDRRADLEMRQDEIDDRIDDLRGRIEQLERTAVSEFNDRMADVLDALEHDRLARVWIERQSDDDARDSALPSRRFVLHIERRTDDGKTYEDIIDHLSASERELVGLVFALAGYSVHEVYDEVPFLVLDSLGAVDADYARKLIDYARTAADYLVAALPDPDARTLPESYRRVRVAD
;
A
#
# COMPACT_ATOMS: atom_id res chain seq x y z
N ARG A 1 54.56 -13.73 -68.96
CA ARG A 1 53.94 -14.78 -68.10
C ARG A 1 54.10 -14.48 -66.61
N GLU A 2 55.27 -14.00 -66.20
CA GLU A 2 55.52 -13.62 -64.80
C GLU A 2 54.73 -12.36 -64.37
N VAL A 3 54.66 -11.34 -65.20
CA VAL A 3 53.91 -10.11 -64.96
C VAL A 3 52.42 -10.38 -64.72
N ASN A 4 51.77 -11.17 -65.53
CA ASN A 4 50.35 -11.48 -65.38
C ASN A 4 50.06 -12.31 -64.10
N ARG A 5 51.05 -13.09 -63.60
CA ARG A 5 50.93 -13.79 -62.36
C ARG A 5 51.00 -12.86 -61.14
N VAL A 6 51.94 -11.91 -61.19
CA VAL A 6 52.10 -10.87 -60.17
C VAL A 6 50.85 -9.96 -60.10
N GLU A 7 50.34 -9.54 -61.27
CA GLU A 7 49.10 -8.76 -61.34
C GLU A 7 47.90 -9.50 -60.73
N PHE A 8 47.74 -10.78 -61.05
CA PHE A 8 46.66 -11.60 -60.43
C PHE A 8 46.83 -11.79 -58.92
N GLU A 9 48.06 -12.02 -58.42
CA GLU A 9 48.31 -12.10 -57.00
C GLU A 9 48.08 -10.74 -56.29
N LEU A 10 48.35 -9.65 -56.92
CA LEU A 10 48.16 -8.31 -56.40
C LEU A 10 46.66 -7.96 -56.35
N GLU A 11 45.88 -8.31 -57.33
CA GLU A 11 44.44 -8.14 -57.39
C GLU A 11 43.73 -8.95 -56.29
N ARG A 12 44.10 -10.21 -56.13
CA ARG A 12 43.61 -11.09 -55.06
C ARG A 12 43.93 -10.53 -53.66
N ARG A 13 45.13 -10.00 -53.48
CA ARG A 13 45.56 -9.37 -52.21
C ARG A 13 44.77 -8.09 -51.92
N ARG A 14 44.39 -7.33 -52.92
CA ARG A 14 43.56 -6.15 -52.78
C ARG A 14 42.14 -6.54 -52.34
N GLU A 15 41.55 -7.54 -53.00
CA GLU A 15 40.23 -8.07 -52.64
C GLU A 15 40.21 -8.63 -51.18
N GLU A 16 41.25 -9.40 -50.79
CA GLU A 16 41.40 -9.87 -49.42
C GLU A 16 41.55 -8.71 -48.40
N HIS A 17 42.30 -7.68 -48.74
CA HIS A 17 42.48 -6.49 -47.91
C HIS A 17 41.16 -5.72 -47.77
N ASP A 18 40.45 -5.47 -48.87
CA ASP A 18 39.15 -4.73 -48.84
C ASP A 18 38.09 -5.50 -48.04
N THR A 19 38.09 -6.84 -48.11
CA THR A 19 37.21 -7.66 -47.25
C THR A 19 37.55 -7.50 -45.78
N VAL A 20 38.84 -7.55 -45.40
CA VAL A 20 39.26 -7.36 -44.00
C VAL A 20 38.96 -5.99 -43.48
N VAL A 21 39.06 -4.93 -44.29
CA VAL A 21 38.69 -3.56 -43.92
C VAL A 21 37.17 -3.48 -43.68
N ALA A 22 36.36 -4.04 -44.57
CA ALA A 22 34.89 -4.05 -44.38
C ALA A 22 34.47 -4.83 -43.10
N ASP A 23 35.13 -5.95 -42.80
CA ASP A 23 34.88 -6.73 -41.60
C ASP A 23 35.29 -5.91 -40.33
N LEU A 24 36.40 -5.17 -40.38
CA LEU A 24 36.84 -4.28 -39.28
C LEU A 24 35.82 -3.19 -39.04
N ASP A 25 35.36 -2.48 -40.08
CA ASP A 25 34.36 -1.43 -39.97
C ASP A 25 33.04 -1.95 -39.38
N SER A 26 32.65 -3.19 -39.77
CA SER A 26 31.46 -3.85 -39.23
C SER A 26 31.63 -4.18 -37.73
N LEU A 27 32.79 -4.70 -37.34
CA LEU A 27 33.09 -5.02 -35.94
C LEU A 27 33.17 -3.75 -35.06
N GLU A 28 33.72 -2.66 -35.57
CA GLU A 28 33.76 -1.38 -34.85
C GLU A 28 32.33 -0.85 -34.63
N ALA A 29 31.46 -0.92 -35.65
CA ALA A 29 30.05 -0.53 -35.52
C ALA A 29 29.29 -1.42 -34.51
N GLU A 30 29.60 -2.73 -34.44
CA GLU A 30 29.02 -3.64 -33.45
C GLU A 30 29.49 -3.30 -32.03
N LEU A 31 30.78 -2.96 -31.86
CA LEU A 31 31.31 -2.53 -30.56
C LEU A 31 30.67 -1.25 -30.05
N ASP A 32 30.52 -0.25 -30.94
CA ASP A 32 29.85 1.01 -30.59
C ASP A 32 28.39 0.77 -30.18
N ARG A 33 27.68 -0.09 -30.93
CA ARG A 33 26.32 -0.48 -30.61
C ARG A 33 26.19 -1.21 -29.28
N ARG A 34 27.17 -2.07 -28.98
CA ARG A 34 27.22 -2.75 -27.68
C ARG A 34 27.44 -1.77 -26.55
N ALA A 35 28.36 -0.83 -26.68
CA ALA A 35 28.59 0.22 -25.69
C ALA A 35 27.33 1.07 -25.42
N ASP A 36 26.60 1.44 -26.48
CA ASP A 36 25.33 2.13 -26.35
C ASP A 36 24.27 1.32 -25.60
N LEU A 37 24.21 0.01 -25.86
CA LEU A 37 23.25 -0.88 -25.16
C LEU A 37 23.63 -1.08 -23.70
N GLU A 38 24.90 -1.24 -23.38
CA GLU A 38 25.40 -1.33 -22.01
C GLU A 38 25.05 -0.06 -21.23
N MET A 39 25.27 1.12 -21.80
CA MET A 39 24.91 2.40 -21.19
C MET A 39 23.41 2.54 -20.94
N ARG A 40 22.57 2.12 -21.89
CA ARG A 40 21.11 2.11 -21.70
C ARG A 40 20.65 1.11 -20.65
N GLN A 41 21.31 -0.02 -20.52
CA GLN A 41 21.04 -1.00 -19.49
C GLN A 41 21.28 -0.38 -18.12
N ASP A 42 22.44 0.26 -17.91
CA ASP A 42 22.80 0.92 -16.67
C ASP A 42 21.76 2.03 -16.31
N GLU A 43 21.36 2.84 -17.29
CA GLU A 43 20.32 3.87 -17.09
C GLU A 43 18.95 3.28 -16.67
N ILE A 44 18.59 2.12 -17.23
CA ILE A 44 17.34 1.42 -16.88
C ILE A 44 17.42 0.84 -15.48
N ASP A 45 18.56 0.24 -15.11
CA ASP A 45 18.78 -0.36 -13.81
C ASP A 45 18.74 0.71 -12.71
N ASP A 46 19.41 1.85 -12.91
CA ASP A 46 19.33 3.02 -12.02
C ASP A 46 17.89 3.53 -11.84
N ARG A 47 17.12 3.57 -12.93
CA ARG A 47 15.72 4.01 -12.89
C ARG A 47 14.80 3.01 -12.17
N ILE A 48 15.08 1.72 -12.31
CA ILE A 48 14.35 0.68 -11.58
C ILE A 48 14.60 0.83 -10.07
N ASP A 49 15.85 1.06 -9.66
CA ASP A 49 16.20 1.22 -8.26
C ASP A 49 15.61 2.50 -7.65
N ASP A 50 15.60 3.62 -8.39
CA ASP A 50 14.92 4.85 -7.98
C ASP A 50 13.40 4.63 -7.79
N LEU A 51 12.76 3.97 -8.74
CA LEU A 51 11.32 3.66 -8.66
C LEU A 51 10.99 2.74 -7.50
N ARG A 52 11.81 1.73 -7.23
CA ARG A 52 11.65 0.84 -6.07
C ARG A 52 11.76 1.62 -4.76
N GLY A 53 12.76 2.50 -4.65
CA GLY A 53 12.92 3.36 -3.48
C GLY A 53 11.70 4.28 -3.25
N ARG A 54 11.15 4.86 -4.33
CA ARG A 54 9.94 5.70 -4.25
C ARG A 54 8.71 4.92 -3.81
N ILE A 55 8.50 3.72 -4.35
CA ILE A 55 7.40 2.85 -3.93
C ILE A 55 7.53 2.52 -2.44
N GLU A 56 8.74 2.16 -2.00
CA GLU A 56 8.99 1.85 -0.59
C GLU A 56 8.70 3.03 0.34
N GLN A 57 9.04 4.23 -0.08
CA GLN A 57 8.76 5.44 0.68
C GLN A 57 7.26 5.73 0.72
N LEU A 58 6.54 5.61 -0.40
CA LEU A 58 5.09 5.80 -0.46
C LEU A 58 4.36 4.81 0.46
N GLU A 59 4.76 3.54 0.46
CA GLU A 59 4.16 2.53 1.34
C GLU A 59 4.41 2.83 2.83
N ARG A 60 5.63 3.25 3.19
CA ARG A 60 5.92 3.64 4.58
C ARG A 60 5.06 4.83 5.02
N THR A 61 4.95 5.84 4.16
CA THR A 61 4.13 7.02 4.44
C THR A 61 2.67 6.63 4.59
N ALA A 62 2.12 5.84 3.66
CA ALA A 62 0.73 5.39 3.72
C ALA A 62 0.43 4.57 4.98
N VAL A 63 1.34 3.64 5.35
CA VAL A 63 1.20 2.86 6.59
C VAL A 63 1.24 3.76 7.83
N SER A 64 2.14 4.74 7.87
CA SER A 64 2.22 5.68 8.99
C SER A 64 0.93 6.49 9.14
N GLU A 65 0.46 7.11 8.05
CA GLU A 65 -0.77 7.90 8.04
C GLU A 65 -1.99 7.06 8.44
N PHE A 66 -2.06 5.81 7.96
CA PHE A 66 -3.14 4.90 8.32
C PHE A 66 -3.13 4.55 9.81
N ASN A 67 -1.94 4.26 10.36
CA ASN A 67 -1.77 3.96 11.77
C ASN A 67 -2.11 5.16 12.66
N ASP A 68 -1.71 6.37 12.26
CA ASP A 68 -2.04 7.59 12.97
C ASP A 68 -3.56 7.81 13.02
N ARG A 69 -4.27 7.58 11.91
CA ARG A 69 -5.73 7.67 11.87
C ARG A 69 -6.43 6.59 12.69
N MET A 70 -5.91 5.35 12.69
CA MET A 70 -6.46 4.31 13.57
C MET A 70 -6.29 4.68 15.06
N ALA A 71 -5.15 5.26 15.42
CA ALA A 71 -4.92 5.75 16.77
C ALA A 71 -5.90 6.88 17.14
N ASP A 72 -6.10 7.88 16.26
CA ASP A 72 -7.05 8.97 16.47
C ASP A 72 -8.49 8.45 16.72
N VAL A 73 -8.93 7.46 15.90
CA VAL A 73 -10.25 6.84 16.08
C VAL A 73 -10.35 6.12 17.41
N LEU A 74 -9.33 5.33 17.75
CA LEU A 74 -9.32 4.52 18.98
C LEU A 74 -9.28 5.41 20.23
N ASP A 75 -8.51 6.50 20.20
CA ASP A 75 -8.43 7.48 21.26
C ASP A 75 -9.77 8.20 21.44
N ALA A 76 -10.44 8.57 20.36
CA ALA A 76 -11.78 9.17 20.41
C ALA A 76 -12.84 8.25 21.02
N LEU A 77 -12.68 6.93 20.84
CA LEU A 77 -13.55 5.93 21.45
C LEU A 77 -13.28 5.71 22.93
N GLU A 78 -12.08 6.04 23.43
CA GLU A 78 -11.63 5.80 24.81
C GLU A 78 -11.90 4.34 25.25
N HIS A 79 -11.52 3.38 24.39
CA HIS A 79 -11.84 1.97 24.64
C HIS A 79 -10.95 1.36 25.75
N ASP A 80 -11.58 0.74 26.75
CA ASP A 80 -10.88 0.28 27.96
C ASP A 80 -9.90 -0.85 27.69
N ARG A 81 -10.25 -1.78 26.77
CA ARG A 81 -9.51 -3.03 26.54
C ARG A 81 -8.61 -3.04 25.31
N LEU A 82 -8.91 -2.22 24.30
CA LEU A 82 -8.08 -2.07 23.10
C LEU A 82 -7.13 -0.89 23.33
N ALA A 83 -5.84 -1.17 23.46
CA ALA A 83 -4.82 -0.16 23.69
C ALA A 83 -4.29 0.41 22.37
N ARG A 84 -4.16 -0.43 21.34
CA ARG A 84 -3.63 -0.03 20.03
C ARG A 84 -4.06 -1.00 18.94
N VAL A 85 -4.28 -0.45 17.75
CA VAL A 85 -4.48 -1.21 16.51
C VAL A 85 -3.57 -0.58 15.46
N TRP A 86 -2.77 -1.39 14.76
CA TRP A 86 -1.88 -0.87 13.71
C TRP A 86 -1.60 -1.92 12.65
N ILE A 87 -1.19 -1.46 11.48
CA ILE A 87 -0.69 -2.32 10.42
C ILE A 87 0.83 -2.20 10.33
N GLU A 88 1.48 -3.33 10.10
CA GLU A 88 2.90 -3.41 9.84
C GLU A 88 3.15 -3.97 8.44
N ARG A 89 4.10 -3.34 7.74
CA ARG A 89 4.59 -3.84 6.47
C ARG A 89 5.69 -4.86 6.72
N GLN A 90 5.46 -6.09 6.32
CA GLN A 90 6.45 -7.15 6.34
C GLN A 90 6.99 -7.42 4.93
N SER A 91 8.31 -7.46 4.81
CA SER A 91 8.99 -7.88 3.58
C SER A 91 9.17 -9.39 3.62
N ASP A 92 8.75 -10.08 2.57
CA ASP A 92 9.00 -11.52 2.43
C ASP A 92 10.43 -11.68 1.90
N ASP A 93 11.38 -12.02 2.79
CA ASP A 93 12.79 -12.23 2.44
C ASP A 93 13.00 -13.44 1.50
N ASP A 94 12.02 -14.35 1.42
CA ASP A 94 12.06 -15.53 0.56
C ASP A 94 11.80 -15.22 -0.93
N ALA A 95 11.35 -14.01 -1.26
CA ALA A 95 11.03 -13.60 -2.63
C ALA A 95 12.22 -13.00 -3.40
N ARG A 96 13.45 -13.42 -3.10
CA ARG A 96 14.68 -12.88 -3.74
C ARG A 96 14.76 -13.08 -5.25
N ASP A 97 13.91 -13.93 -5.81
CA ASP A 97 13.86 -14.26 -7.25
C ASP A 97 12.67 -13.64 -7.99
N SER A 98 11.87 -12.82 -7.32
CA SER A 98 10.72 -12.15 -7.93
C SER A 98 11.08 -10.72 -8.32
N ALA A 99 10.68 -10.32 -9.54
CA ALA A 99 10.88 -8.96 -10.05
C ALA A 99 10.22 -7.87 -9.16
N LEU A 100 9.24 -8.27 -8.32
CA LEU A 100 8.65 -7.46 -7.27
C LEU A 100 8.67 -8.26 -5.96
N PRO A 101 9.25 -7.73 -4.87
CA PRO A 101 9.19 -8.39 -3.57
C PRO A 101 7.74 -8.57 -3.14
N SER A 102 7.39 -9.78 -2.72
CA SER A 102 6.08 -10.05 -2.13
C SER A 102 5.96 -9.25 -0.83
N ARG A 103 5.00 -8.34 -0.77
CA ARG A 103 4.78 -7.45 0.36
C ARG A 103 3.51 -7.86 1.07
N ARG A 104 3.59 -8.00 2.37
CA ARG A 104 2.47 -8.37 3.22
C ARG A 104 2.24 -7.28 4.26
N PHE A 105 0.98 -6.91 4.43
CA PHE A 105 0.55 -6.06 5.55
C PHE A 105 -0.08 -6.94 6.61
N VAL A 106 0.36 -6.80 7.84
CA VAL A 106 -0.14 -7.55 8.98
C VAL A 106 -0.81 -6.58 9.94
N LEU A 107 -2.03 -6.91 10.36
CA LEU A 107 -2.76 -6.16 11.38
C LEU A 107 -2.34 -6.68 12.76
N HIS A 108 -1.93 -5.77 13.61
CA HIS A 108 -1.57 -6.01 15.01
C HIS A 108 -2.58 -5.37 15.93
N ILE A 109 -2.83 -6.01 17.05
CA ILE A 109 -3.78 -5.54 18.06
C ILE A 109 -3.11 -5.67 19.42
N GLU A 110 -3.06 -4.56 20.16
CA GLU A 110 -2.58 -4.52 21.52
C GLU A 110 -3.78 -4.35 22.46
N ARG A 111 -3.89 -5.26 23.41
CA ARG A 111 -4.95 -5.26 24.41
C ARG A 111 -4.42 -4.83 25.78
N ARG A 112 -5.31 -4.27 26.57
CA ARG A 112 -5.04 -3.89 27.95
C ARG A 112 -5.75 -4.85 28.91
N THR A 113 -5.02 -5.31 29.92
CA THR A 113 -5.55 -6.09 31.02
C THR A 113 -6.13 -5.19 32.12
N ASP A 114 -6.95 -5.74 33.01
CA ASP A 114 -7.57 -4.98 34.11
C ASP A 114 -6.54 -4.37 35.10
N ASP A 115 -5.30 -4.91 35.14
CA ASP A 115 -4.17 -4.36 35.91
C ASP A 115 -3.34 -3.31 35.11
N GLY A 116 -3.81 -2.92 33.92
CA GLY A 116 -3.23 -1.85 33.11
C GLY A 116 -2.03 -2.27 32.25
N LYS A 117 -1.65 -3.55 32.25
CA LYS A 117 -0.61 -4.05 31.33
C LYS A 117 -1.16 -4.26 29.95
N THR A 118 -0.29 -4.09 28.95
CA THR A 118 -0.64 -4.34 27.57
C THR A 118 0.06 -5.59 27.04
N TYR A 119 -0.58 -6.26 26.07
CA TYR A 119 -0.04 -7.43 25.37
C TYR A 119 -0.59 -7.47 23.95
N GLU A 120 0.21 -7.96 23.03
CA GLU A 120 -0.21 -8.18 21.66
C GLU A 120 -1.09 -9.44 21.58
N ASP A 121 -2.20 -9.35 20.82
CA ASP A 121 -3.17 -10.42 20.63
C ASP A 121 -3.51 -10.55 19.14
N ILE A 122 -4.16 -11.65 18.79
CA ILE A 122 -4.60 -11.93 17.43
C ILE A 122 -6.11 -11.72 17.28
N ILE A 123 -6.55 -11.40 16.05
CA ILE A 123 -7.96 -11.09 15.77
C ILE A 123 -8.92 -12.24 16.15
N ASP A 124 -8.45 -13.49 16.08
CA ASP A 124 -9.25 -14.67 16.38
C ASP A 124 -9.60 -14.79 17.88
N HIS A 125 -8.83 -14.18 18.77
CA HIS A 125 -9.09 -14.16 20.20
C HIS A 125 -10.02 -13.03 20.64
N LEU A 126 -10.35 -12.11 19.75
CA LEU A 126 -11.28 -11.02 20.05
C LEU A 126 -12.72 -11.53 20.14
N SER A 127 -13.50 -10.93 21.03
CA SER A 127 -14.95 -11.10 21.04
C SER A 127 -15.57 -10.54 19.74
N ALA A 128 -16.82 -10.89 19.47
CA ALA A 128 -17.51 -10.40 18.27
C ALA A 128 -17.57 -8.87 18.23
N SER A 129 -17.87 -8.23 19.37
CA SER A 129 -17.93 -6.76 19.47
C SER A 129 -16.55 -6.10 19.29
N GLU A 130 -15.49 -6.69 19.85
CA GLU A 130 -14.12 -6.17 19.68
C GLU A 130 -13.66 -6.28 18.22
N ARG A 131 -13.98 -7.39 17.54
CA ARG A 131 -13.67 -7.53 16.08
C ARG A 131 -14.41 -6.52 15.23
N GLU A 132 -15.69 -6.30 15.53
CA GLU A 132 -16.49 -5.28 14.83
C GLU A 132 -15.91 -3.89 15.05
N LEU A 133 -15.54 -3.56 16.28
CA LEU A 133 -14.91 -2.29 16.61
C LEU A 133 -13.57 -2.10 15.89
N VAL A 134 -12.70 -3.11 15.87
CA VAL A 134 -11.44 -3.06 15.09
C VAL A 134 -11.72 -2.85 13.61
N GLY A 135 -12.74 -3.52 13.06
CA GLY A 135 -13.18 -3.32 11.68
C GLY A 135 -13.64 -1.89 11.39
N LEU A 136 -14.40 -1.29 12.33
CA LEU A 136 -14.87 0.10 12.21
C LEU A 136 -13.70 1.11 12.33
N VAL A 137 -12.77 0.88 13.25
CA VAL A 137 -11.54 1.70 13.37
C VAL A 137 -10.76 1.66 12.07
N PHE A 138 -10.57 0.47 11.51
CA PHE A 138 -9.87 0.29 10.23
C PHE A 138 -10.59 0.98 9.06
N ALA A 139 -11.91 0.83 8.96
CA ALA A 139 -12.71 1.42 7.91
C ALA A 139 -12.71 2.97 7.97
N LEU A 140 -12.86 3.54 9.16
CA LEU A 140 -12.83 4.99 9.35
C LEU A 140 -11.45 5.58 9.11
N ALA A 141 -10.38 4.89 9.50
CA ALA A 141 -9.03 5.30 9.16
C ALA A 141 -8.83 5.34 7.64
N GLY A 142 -9.25 4.28 6.92
CA GLY A 142 -9.19 4.24 5.46
C GLY A 142 -10.03 5.34 4.79
N TYR A 143 -11.23 5.59 5.28
CA TYR A 143 -12.08 6.68 4.80
C TYR A 143 -11.38 8.05 4.92
N SER A 144 -10.69 8.29 6.04
CA SER A 144 -10.00 9.55 6.31
C SER A 144 -8.69 9.69 5.52
N VAL A 145 -7.85 8.63 5.48
CA VAL A 145 -6.55 8.66 4.78
C VAL A 145 -6.70 8.83 3.27
N HIS A 146 -7.73 8.20 2.69
CA HIS A 146 -7.99 8.31 1.26
C HIS A 146 -8.87 9.50 0.88
N GLU A 147 -9.17 10.40 1.84
CA GLU A 147 -9.99 11.59 1.62
C GLU A 147 -11.31 11.26 0.89
N VAL A 148 -11.88 10.08 1.20
CA VAL A 148 -13.09 9.57 0.52
C VAL A 148 -14.26 10.52 0.69
N TYR A 149 -14.28 11.32 1.76
CA TYR A 149 -15.28 12.35 2.04
C TYR A 149 -15.36 13.43 0.93
N ASP A 150 -14.30 13.69 0.19
CA ASP A 150 -14.29 14.67 -0.90
C ASP A 150 -15.10 14.18 -2.11
N GLU A 151 -15.10 12.86 -2.35
CA GLU A 151 -15.85 12.25 -3.45
C GLU A 151 -17.20 11.71 -2.99
N VAL A 152 -17.26 11.14 -1.77
CA VAL A 152 -18.44 10.50 -1.18
C VAL A 152 -18.64 11.07 0.23
N PRO A 153 -19.28 12.24 0.38
CA PRO A 153 -19.49 12.90 1.67
C PRO A 153 -20.58 12.24 2.52
N PHE A 154 -20.82 10.96 2.30
CA PHE A 154 -21.88 10.18 2.91
C PHE A 154 -21.33 8.91 3.55
N LEU A 155 -21.56 8.75 4.85
CA LEU A 155 -21.12 7.58 5.61
C LEU A 155 -22.34 6.83 6.18
N VAL A 156 -22.35 5.51 6.00
CA VAL A 156 -23.35 4.62 6.60
C VAL A 156 -22.67 3.72 7.61
N LEU A 157 -23.09 3.81 8.87
CA LEU A 157 -22.70 2.91 9.93
C LEU A 157 -23.85 1.93 10.18
N ASP A 158 -23.65 0.70 9.74
CA ASP A 158 -24.60 -0.40 9.97
C ASP A 158 -24.03 -1.38 11.01
N SER A 159 -24.89 -2.21 11.56
CA SER A 159 -24.52 -3.32 12.48
C SER A 159 -23.86 -2.85 13.79
N LEU A 160 -24.14 -1.64 14.27
CA LEU A 160 -23.63 -1.17 15.57
C LEU A 160 -24.25 -1.88 16.78
N GLY A 161 -25.19 -2.80 16.58
CA GLY A 161 -25.88 -3.50 17.66
C GLY A 161 -25.03 -4.48 18.48
N ALA A 162 -23.84 -4.85 18.02
CA ALA A 162 -22.88 -5.65 18.78
C ALA A 162 -21.92 -4.79 19.62
N VAL A 163 -21.88 -3.47 19.34
CA VAL A 163 -21.04 -2.49 20.06
C VAL A 163 -21.85 -1.91 21.22
N ASP A 164 -21.20 -1.70 22.37
CA ASP A 164 -21.84 -1.04 23.50
C ASP A 164 -22.36 0.35 23.12
N ALA A 165 -23.51 0.76 23.68
CA ALA A 165 -24.18 2.01 23.33
C ALA A 165 -23.30 3.27 23.54
N ASP A 166 -22.40 3.27 24.53
CA ASP A 166 -21.50 4.40 24.79
C ASP A 166 -20.41 4.48 23.72
N TYR A 167 -19.83 3.35 23.33
CA TYR A 167 -18.88 3.32 22.20
C TYR A 167 -19.53 3.62 20.86
N ALA A 168 -20.77 3.14 20.63
CA ALA A 168 -21.53 3.47 19.42
C ALA A 168 -21.77 5.01 19.33
N ARG A 169 -22.09 5.65 20.44
CA ARG A 169 -22.25 7.11 20.51
C ARG A 169 -20.94 7.83 20.17
N LYS A 170 -19.82 7.46 20.82
CA LYS A 170 -18.49 8.06 20.58
C LYS A 170 -18.07 7.88 19.10
N LEU A 171 -18.33 6.71 18.53
CA LEU A 171 -18.07 6.42 17.12
C LEU A 171 -18.87 7.32 16.19
N ILE A 172 -20.16 7.50 16.47
CA ILE A 172 -21.05 8.40 15.70
C ILE A 172 -20.58 9.84 15.82
N ASP A 173 -20.19 10.29 17.02
CA ASP A 173 -19.68 11.63 17.25
C ASP A 173 -18.36 11.86 16.47
N TYR A 174 -17.45 10.87 16.45
CA TYR A 174 -16.24 10.93 15.65
C TYR A 174 -16.54 10.94 14.14
N ALA A 175 -17.37 10.01 13.66
CA ALA A 175 -17.72 9.89 12.24
C ALA A 175 -18.36 11.16 11.66
N ARG A 176 -19.09 11.93 12.48
CA ARG A 176 -19.64 13.23 12.10
C ARG A 176 -18.59 14.30 11.83
N THR A 177 -17.37 14.14 12.36
CA THR A 177 -16.29 15.06 12.04
C THR A 177 -15.63 14.74 10.70
N ALA A 178 -15.85 13.53 10.20
CA ALA A 178 -15.22 13.00 8.98
C ALA A 178 -16.15 13.06 7.75
N ALA A 179 -17.49 13.14 7.92
CA ALA A 179 -18.43 13.12 6.81
C ALA A 179 -19.54 14.14 6.99
N ASP A 180 -19.98 14.78 5.88
CA ASP A 180 -21.08 15.75 5.88
C ASP A 180 -22.45 15.11 6.18
N TYR A 181 -22.62 13.87 5.73
CA TYR A 181 -23.86 13.11 5.90
C TYR A 181 -23.56 11.77 6.55
N LEU A 182 -24.18 11.52 7.68
CA LEU A 182 -24.04 10.27 8.43
C LEU A 182 -25.39 9.62 8.66
N VAL A 183 -25.48 8.34 8.35
CA VAL A 183 -26.61 7.47 8.72
C VAL A 183 -26.09 6.33 9.58
N ALA A 184 -26.66 6.16 10.78
CA ALA A 184 -26.33 5.05 11.66
C ALA A 184 -27.56 4.20 11.94
N ALA A 185 -27.43 2.88 11.77
CA ALA A 185 -28.45 1.92 12.15
C ALA A 185 -28.16 1.41 13.57
N LEU A 186 -29.10 1.65 14.47
CA LEU A 186 -29.01 1.29 15.88
C LEU A 186 -30.27 0.57 16.37
N PRO A 187 -30.16 -0.36 17.32
CA PRO A 187 -31.30 -0.86 18.06
C PRO A 187 -32.04 0.28 18.79
N ASP A 188 -33.38 0.15 18.94
CA ASP A 188 -34.23 1.22 19.56
C ASP A 188 -33.74 1.64 20.95
N PRO A 189 -33.28 0.77 21.86
CA PRO A 189 -32.75 1.17 23.16
C PRO A 189 -31.52 2.09 23.03
N ASP A 190 -30.58 1.75 22.13
CA ASP A 190 -29.31 2.47 21.96
C ASP A 190 -29.54 3.80 21.23
N ALA A 191 -30.44 3.83 20.26
CA ALA A 191 -30.84 5.07 19.58
C ALA A 191 -31.42 6.12 20.54
N ARG A 192 -31.97 5.72 21.70
CA ARG A 192 -32.50 6.64 22.71
C ARG A 192 -31.41 7.34 23.53
N THR A 193 -30.22 6.77 23.58
CA THR A 193 -29.09 7.36 24.31
C THR A 193 -28.45 8.52 23.55
N LEU A 194 -28.68 8.61 22.23
CA LEU A 194 -28.18 9.70 21.41
C LEU A 194 -28.86 11.03 21.73
N PRO A 195 -28.16 12.18 21.57
CA PRO A 195 -28.73 13.51 21.72
C PRO A 195 -29.96 13.75 20.82
N GLU A 196 -30.88 14.60 21.25
CA GLU A 196 -32.10 14.98 20.47
C GLU A 196 -31.79 15.74 19.18
N SER A 197 -30.57 16.23 19.04
CA SER A 197 -30.07 16.88 17.81
C SER A 197 -29.98 15.94 16.61
N TYR A 198 -30.00 14.63 16.83
CA TYR A 198 -30.03 13.64 15.75
C TYR A 198 -31.44 13.40 15.24
N ARG A 199 -31.64 13.44 13.93
CA ARG A 199 -32.91 13.05 13.30
C ARG A 199 -33.05 11.53 13.37
N ARG A 200 -34.09 11.07 14.08
CA ARG A 200 -34.42 9.65 14.18
C ARG A 200 -35.47 9.25 13.16
N VAL A 201 -35.23 8.16 12.46
CA VAL A 201 -36.16 7.53 11.54
C VAL A 201 -36.40 6.12 12.05
N ARG A 202 -37.64 5.76 12.35
CA ARG A 202 -38.00 4.38 12.71
C ARG A 202 -38.36 3.62 11.45
N VAL A 203 -37.72 2.48 11.27
CA VAL A 203 -38.08 1.51 10.26
C VAL A 203 -39.11 0.59 10.94
N ALA A 204 -40.32 0.54 10.41
CA ALA A 204 -41.35 -0.40 10.87
C ALA A 204 -40.97 -1.79 10.29
N ASP A 205 -41.13 -2.82 11.14
CA ASP A 205 -41.03 -4.22 10.71
C ASP A 205 -42.11 -4.59 9.69
#